data_747f22eae72e7a19e5a37ee9a989e074
#
_entry.id   747f22eae72e7a19e5a37ee9a989e074
#
_cell.length_a   1.000
_cell.length_b   1.000
_cell.length_c   1.000
_cell.angle_alpha   90.00
_cell.angle_beta   90.00
_cell.angle_gamma   90.00
#
_symmetry.space_group_name_H-M   'P 1'
#
loop_
_entity.id
_entity.type
_entity.pdbx_description
1 polymer ?
#
loop_
_entity_poly.entity_id
_entity_poly.type
_entity_poly.pdbx_seq_one_letter_code
_entity_poly.pdbx_strand_id
1 'polypeptide(L)'
;MINDTKQEQVRVLKPILDYLMEKRGFDFSGYRPAMLARRIGKRLIATACKDFSEYLFCLQNTPAELDKLLDVITINVSRFFRDSLTFELIADRILPAIVHEKIRLKDHSLRIWSAGCARGEEPYSLAILIHELLEKEEAAMNVHIFGTDIDCGALADAGKALYPLSSVENIKHRLLTKHFTAEGSCFRLIPDIKKRVNFSLYDMLDKKHGVPPESVFGNFDFVLCRNLLIYFNIEYQEIVFAKLYQSLAKNSILILGEAEAPTPAYRRHFSRVVDFSPIYRKI
;
A
#
# COMPACT_ATOMS: atom_id res chain seq x y z
N MET A 1 -19.59 28.50 -5.56
CA MET A 1 -20.07 27.64 -4.45
C MET A 1 -19.25 26.38 -4.19
N ILE A 2 -18.98 25.48 -5.15
CA ILE A 2 -18.17 24.24 -4.86
C ILE A 2 -16.70 24.56 -4.63
N ASN A 3 -16.13 25.56 -5.29
CA ASN A 3 -14.72 25.98 -5.11
C ASN A 3 -14.49 26.71 -3.79
N ASP A 4 -15.45 27.51 -3.32
CA ASP A 4 -15.34 28.26 -2.07
C ASP A 4 -15.28 27.30 -0.87
N THR A 5 -16.09 26.25 -0.87
CA THR A 5 -16.12 25.24 0.21
C THR A 5 -14.79 24.45 0.29
N LYS A 6 -14.15 24.17 -0.85
CA LYS A 6 -12.83 23.51 -0.86
C LYS A 6 -11.71 24.41 -0.32
N GLN A 7 -11.68 25.67 -0.71
CA GLN A 7 -10.66 26.61 -0.25
C GLN A 7 -10.82 26.89 1.25
N GLU A 8 -12.04 26.98 1.73
CA GLU A 8 -12.32 27.16 3.15
C GLU A 8 -11.90 25.94 3.99
N GLN A 9 -12.18 24.73 3.52
CA GLN A 9 -11.70 23.50 4.17
C GLN A 9 -10.18 23.45 4.25
N VAL A 10 -9.48 23.77 3.18
CA VAL A 10 -7.98 23.80 3.17
C VAL A 10 -7.48 24.82 4.19
N ARG A 11 -8.08 26.02 4.22
CA ARG A 11 -7.66 27.10 5.13
C ARG A 11 -7.80 26.71 6.61
N VAL A 12 -8.90 26.04 6.95
CA VAL A 12 -9.20 25.63 8.33
C VAL A 12 -8.31 24.48 8.79
N LEU A 13 -7.95 23.54 7.89
CA LEU A 13 -7.11 22.40 8.22
C LEU A 13 -5.60 22.71 8.20
N LYS A 14 -5.21 23.75 7.47
CA LYS A 14 -3.81 24.09 7.24
C LYS A 14 -2.96 24.14 8.52
N PRO A 15 -3.37 24.77 9.62
CA PRO A 15 -2.55 24.82 10.84
C PRO A 15 -2.28 23.44 11.44
N ILE A 16 -3.25 22.50 11.35
CA ILE A 16 -3.08 21.12 11.83
C ILE A 16 -2.11 20.37 10.92
N LEU A 17 -2.24 20.53 9.59
CA LEU A 17 -1.36 19.87 8.62
C LEU A 17 0.07 20.41 8.71
N ASP A 18 0.26 21.72 8.89
CA ASP A 18 1.57 22.35 9.11
C ASP A 18 2.21 21.81 10.40
N TYR A 19 1.43 21.62 11.47
CA TYR A 19 1.89 21.03 12.72
C TYR A 19 2.31 19.56 12.56
N LEU A 20 1.55 18.76 11.80
CA LEU A 20 1.91 17.38 11.46
C LEU A 20 3.23 17.33 10.66
N MET A 21 3.38 18.22 9.69
CA MET A 21 4.62 18.36 8.91
C MET A 21 5.81 18.70 9.80
N GLU A 22 5.66 19.67 10.71
CA GLU A 22 6.71 20.08 11.64
C GLU A 22 7.14 18.96 12.60
N LYS A 23 6.17 18.26 13.17
CA LYS A 23 6.43 17.27 14.25
C LYS A 23 6.75 15.87 13.75
N ARG A 24 6.28 15.49 12.57
CA ARG A 24 6.41 14.11 12.04
C ARG A 24 6.97 14.05 10.61
N GLY A 25 7.12 15.19 9.93
CA GLY A 25 7.63 15.24 8.56
C GLY A 25 6.65 14.80 7.47
N PHE A 26 5.36 14.61 7.79
CA PHE A 26 4.36 14.16 6.83
C PHE A 26 3.72 15.32 6.07
N ASP A 27 3.88 15.34 4.74
CA ASP A 27 3.22 16.30 3.85
C ASP A 27 1.88 15.76 3.34
N PHE A 28 0.80 16.27 3.90
CA PHE A 28 -0.56 15.94 3.46
C PHE A 28 -1.14 16.92 2.43
N SER A 29 -0.35 17.84 1.88
CA SER A 29 -0.83 18.85 0.91
C SER A 29 -1.41 18.23 -0.37
N GLY A 30 -0.93 17.04 -0.74
CA GLY A 30 -1.42 16.28 -1.88
C GLY A 30 -2.71 15.49 -1.65
N TYR A 31 -3.16 15.42 -0.42
CA TYR A 31 -4.36 14.65 -0.07
C TYR A 31 -5.64 15.44 -0.35
N ARG A 32 -6.73 14.74 -0.61
CA ARG A 32 -8.05 15.37 -0.85
C ARG A 32 -8.55 16.06 0.42
N PRO A 33 -8.79 17.38 0.41
CA PRO A 33 -9.18 18.12 1.62
C PRO A 33 -10.44 17.58 2.32
N ALA A 34 -11.45 17.16 1.56
CA ALA A 34 -12.68 16.59 2.11
C ALA A 34 -12.43 15.28 2.90
N MET A 35 -11.45 14.49 2.47
CA MET A 35 -11.04 13.28 3.17
C MET A 35 -10.34 13.63 4.50
N LEU A 36 -9.39 14.56 4.46
CA LEU A 36 -8.70 15.05 5.66
C LEU A 36 -9.68 15.66 6.67
N ALA A 37 -10.59 16.53 6.22
CA ALA A 37 -11.60 17.15 7.08
C ALA A 37 -12.47 16.10 7.79
N ARG A 38 -12.94 15.10 7.05
CA ARG A 38 -13.75 14.00 7.63
C ARG A 38 -12.98 13.21 8.68
N ARG A 39 -11.67 12.98 8.49
CA ARG A 39 -10.84 12.17 9.38
C ARG A 39 -10.41 12.95 10.61
N ILE A 40 -9.93 14.16 10.44
CA ILE A 40 -9.59 15.05 11.55
C ILE A 40 -10.87 15.32 12.37
N GLY A 41 -12.03 15.51 11.71
CA GLY A 41 -13.33 15.64 12.38
C GLY A 41 -13.71 14.45 13.28
N LYS A 42 -13.33 13.21 12.91
CA LYS A 42 -13.52 12.05 13.79
C LYS A 42 -12.70 12.16 15.07
N ARG A 43 -11.47 12.66 14.98
CA ARG A 43 -10.62 12.86 16.16
C ARG A 43 -11.12 13.99 17.03
N LEU A 44 -11.56 15.09 16.39
CA LEU A 44 -12.19 16.22 17.07
C LEU A 44 -13.36 15.76 17.95
N ILE A 45 -14.24 14.92 17.40
CA ILE A 45 -15.36 14.33 18.16
C ILE A 45 -14.86 13.45 19.29
N ALA A 46 -13.87 12.60 19.03
CA ALA A 46 -13.31 11.65 20.02
C ALA A 46 -12.58 12.34 21.18
N THR A 47 -12.08 13.57 20.97
CA THR A 47 -11.43 14.40 21.99
C THR A 47 -12.37 15.41 22.63
N ALA A 48 -13.63 15.43 22.23
CA ALA A 48 -14.66 16.39 22.65
C ALA A 48 -14.28 17.87 22.41
N CYS A 49 -13.40 18.14 21.43
CA CYS A 49 -13.06 19.49 21.01
C CYS A 49 -14.22 20.09 20.20
N LYS A 50 -14.46 21.40 20.33
CA LYS A 50 -15.58 22.10 19.66
C LYS A 50 -15.29 22.44 18.21
N ASP A 51 -14.03 22.73 17.92
CA ASP A 51 -13.57 23.15 16.60
C ASP A 51 -12.12 22.74 16.33
N PHE A 52 -11.64 22.99 15.12
CA PHE A 52 -10.27 22.63 14.71
C PHE A 52 -9.17 23.42 15.43
N SER A 53 -9.48 24.62 15.94
CA SER A 53 -8.53 25.44 16.69
C SER A 53 -8.31 24.85 18.08
N GLU A 54 -9.38 24.48 18.77
CA GLU A 54 -9.32 23.75 20.05
C GLU A 54 -8.63 22.39 19.89
N TYR A 55 -8.89 21.70 18.77
CA TYR A 55 -8.22 20.45 18.48
C TYR A 55 -6.71 20.62 18.23
N LEU A 56 -6.29 21.68 17.52
CA LEU A 56 -4.86 22.00 17.37
C LEU A 56 -4.19 22.23 18.73
N PHE A 57 -4.84 22.96 19.64
CA PHE A 57 -4.33 23.15 20.98
C PHE A 57 -4.23 21.81 21.75
N CYS A 58 -5.22 20.93 21.60
CA CYS A 58 -5.17 19.58 22.15
C CYS A 58 -3.97 18.78 21.63
N LEU A 59 -3.72 18.80 20.31
CA LEU A 59 -2.57 18.15 19.68
C LEU A 59 -1.24 18.66 20.20
N GLN A 60 -1.12 19.97 20.41
CA GLN A 60 0.11 20.60 20.90
C GLN A 60 0.44 20.19 22.36
N ASN A 61 -0.58 19.89 23.15
CA ASN A 61 -0.44 19.55 24.56
C ASN A 61 -0.55 18.06 24.89
N THR A 62 -0.89 17.23 23.88
CA THR A 62 -1.08 15.78 24.09
C THR A 62 -0.34 14.98 23.01
N PRO A 63 0.96 14.68 23.18
CA PRO A 63 1.76 13.98 22.17
C PRO A 63 1.15 12.66 21.68
N ALA A 64 0.49 11.91 22.55
CA ALA A 64 -0.18 10.65 22.19
C ALA A 64 -1.39 10.85 21.25
N GLU A 65 -1.98 12.05 21.20
CA GLU A 65 -3.06 12.35 20.27
C GLU A 65 -2.57 12.53 18.85
N LEU A 66 -1.32 13.00 18.69
CA LEU A 66 -0.68 13.16 17.39
C LEU A 66 -0.55 11.81 16.67
N ASP A 67 -0.14 10.76 17.38
CA ASP A 67 -0.01 9.41 16.83
C ASP A 67 -1.40 8.84 16.46
N LYS A 68 -2.41 9.05 17.31
CA LYS A 68 -3.80 8.66 16.99
C LYS A 68 -4.37 9.40 15.79
N LEU A 69 -4.00 10.67 15.60
CA LEU A 69 -4.41 11.43 14.42
C LEU A 69 -3.78 10.86 13.15
N LEU A 70 -2.49 10.54 13.19
CA LEU A 70 -1.79 9.90 12.07
C LEU A 70 -2.44 8.57 11.72
N ASP A 71 -2.68 7.68 12.67
CA ASP A 71 -3.36 6.39 12.46
C ASP A 71 -4.71 6.55 11.76
N VAL A 72 -5.46 7.61 12.09
CA VAL A 72 -6.75 7.90 11.44
C VAL A 72 -6.60 8.48 10.05
N ILE A 73 -5.55 9.26 9.78
CA ILE A 73 -5.29 9.86 8.46
C ILE A 73 -4.71 8.82 7.51
N THR A 74 -3.76 7.99 7.92
CA THR A 74 -3.03 7.03 7.07
C THR A 74 -3.85 5.81 6.67
N ILE A 75 -4.91 5.48 7.40
CA ILE A 75 -5.83 4.35 7.11
C ILE A 75 -5.12 3.01 6.88
N ASN A 76 -4.59 2.47 7.94
CA ASN A 76 -3.95 1.16 7.90
C ASN A 76 -4.95 -0.01 7.87
N VAL A 77 -6.09 0.14 7.16
CA VAL A 77 -7.09 -0.92 7.00
C VAL A 77 -6.74 -1.75 5.79
N SER A 78 -6.14 -2.88 6.04
CA SER A 78 -5.85 -3.90 5.04
C SER A 78 -6.34 -5.27 5.53
N ARG A 79 -6.41 -6.26 4.64
CA ARG A 79 -6.73 -7.66 4.92
C ARG A 79 -5.95 -8.54 3.96
N PHE A 80 -5.66 -9.76 4.39
CA PHE A 80 -5.13 -10.76 3.47
C PHE A 80 -6.11 -11.00 2.32
N PHE A 81 -5.58 -11.09 1.10
CA PHE A 81 -6.34 -11.37 -0.13
C PHE A 81 -7.52 -10.40 -0.36
N ARG A 82 -7.33 -9.13 0.04
CA ARG A 82 -8.32 -8.07 -0.21
C ARG A 82 -8.65 -7.98 -1.70
N ASP A 83 -9.96 -7.88 -2.04
CA ASP A 83 -10.50 -7.97 -3.40
C ASP A 83 -10.13 -9.32 -4.03
N SER A 84 -10.75 -10.37 -3.50
CA SER A 84 -10.42 -11.78 -3.73
C SER A 84 -10.29 -12.15 -5.22
N LEU A 85 -11.16 -11.59 -6.09
CA LEU A 85 -11.08 -11.81 -7.53
C LEU A 85 -9.74 -11.36 -8.13
N THR A 86 -9.22 -10.21 -7.68
CA THR A 86 -7.91 -9.72 -8.12
C THR A 86 -6.80 -10.71 -7.72
N PHE A 87 -6.83 -11.24 -6.49
CA PHE A 87 -5.84 -12.21 -6.04
C PHE A 87 -5.97 -13.58 -6.70
N GLU A 88 -7.20 -14.02 -7.06
CA GLU A 88 -7.40 -15.22 -7.88
C GLU A 88 -6.79 -15.03 -9.28
N LEU A 89 -7.01 -13.88 -9.93
CA LEU A 89 -6.38 -13.58 -11.23
C LEU A 89 -4.85 -13.53 -11.13
N ILE A 90 -4.31 -12.98 -10.04
CA ILE A 90 -2.87 -12.99 -9.76
C ILE A 90 -2.36 -14.43 -9.67
N ALA A 91 -3.03 -15.28 -8.88
CA ALA A 91 -2.62 -16.66 -8.62
C ALA A 91 -2.70 -17.54 -9.88
N ASP A 92 -3.79 -17.42 -10.64
CA ASP A 92 -4.10 -18.37 -11.71
C ASP A 92 -3.52 -17.95 -13.08
N ARG A 93 -3.29 -16.64 -13.29
CA ARG A 93 -2.89 -16.13 -14.61
C ARG A 93 -1.60 -15.32 -14.59
N ILE A 94 -1.46 -14.38 -13.64
CA ILE A 94 -0.37 -13.39 -13.71
C ILE A 94 0.94 -13.98 -13.22
N LEU A 95 0.96 -14.52 -12.00
CA LEU A 95 2.18 -15.10 -11.43
C LEU A 95 2.71 -16.28 -12.24
N PRO A 96 1.89 -17.27 -12.67
CA PRO A 96 2.39 -18.35 -13.51
C PRO A 96 3.01 -17.85 -14.82
N ALA A 97 2.37 -16.87 -15.51
CA ALA A 97 2.90 -16.33 -16.75
C ALA A 97 4.26 -15.63 -16.55
N ILE A 98 4.43 -14.87 -15.45
CA ILE A 98 5.70 -14.21 -15.12
C ILE A 98 6.78 -15.25 -14.78
N VAL A 99 6.45 -16.22 -13.91
CA VAL A 99 7.41 -17.25 -13.48
C VAL A 99 7.87 -18.10 -14.66
N HIS A 100 6.95 -18.56 -15.49
CA HIS A 100 7.28 -19.35 -16.69
C HIS A 100 8.16 -18.56 -17.67
N GLU A 101 7.87 -17.27 -17.90
CA GLU A 101 8.69 -16.43 -18.77
C GLU A 101 10.10 -16.25 -18.20
N LYS A 102 10.23 -16.03 -16.89
CA LYS A 102 11.54 -15.92 -16.23
C LYS A 102 12.32 -17.21 -16.29
N ILE A 103 11.69 -18.34 -16.08
CA ILE A 103 12.34 -19.66 -16.23
C ILE A 103 12.84 -19.84 -17.67
N ARG A 104 11.99 -19.50 -18.65
CA ARG A 104 12.36 -19.56 -20.10
C ARG A 104 13.57 -18.68 -20.43
N LEU A 105 13.66 -17.50 -19.82
CA LEU A 105 14.77 -16.56 -19.98
C LEU A 105 15.99 -16.87 -19.10
N LYS A 106 15.94 -17.91 -18.27
CA LYS A 106 16.96 -18.24 -17.28
C LYS A 106 17.23 -17.10 -16.28
N ASP A 107 16.22 -16.25 -16.06
CA ASP A 107 16.22 -15.22 -15.02
C ASP A 107 15.55 -15.79 -13.76
N HIS A 108 16.36 -16.05 -12.74
CA HIS A 108 15.88 -16.64 -11.49
C HIS A 108 15.56 -15.57 -10.43
N SER A 109 15.30 -14.33 -10.81
CA SER A 109 14.99 -13.24 -9.88
C SER A 109 13.59 -12.69 -10.14
N LEU A 110 12.77 -12.61 -9.10
CA LEU A 110 11.43 -11.99 -9.12
C LEU A 110 11.39 -10.83 -8.13
N ARG A 111 11.18 -9.62 -8.66
CA ARG A 111 11.16 -8.36 -7.89
C ARG A 111 9.77 -7.76 -7.89
N ILE A 112 9.23 -7.58 -6.70
CA ILE A 112 7.84 -7.10 -6.49
C ILE A 112 7.85 -5.91 -5.55
N TRP A 113 7.01 -4.93 -5.82
CA TRP A 113 6.79 -3.79 -4.94
C TRP A 113 5.31 -3.65 -4.58
N SER A 114 5.01 -3.64 -3.29
CA SER A 114 3.70 -3.29 -2.72
C SER A 114 3.81 -1.89 -2.10
N ALA A 115 3.25 -0.90 -2.78
CA ALA A 115 3.27 0.50 -2.41
C ALA A 115 2.03 0.87 -1.59
N GLY A 116 2.22 1.40 -0.38
CA GLY A 116 1.13 1.62 0.58
C GLY A 116 0.67 0.31 1.21
N CYS A 117 1.62 -0.49 1.71
CA CYS A 117 1.37 -1.87 2.15
C CYS A 117 0.71 -1.99 3.53
N ALA A 118 0.50 -0.88 4.24
CA ALA A 118 -0.05 -0.83 5.59
C ALA A 118 0.65 -1.84 6.54
N ARG A 119 -0.10 -2.74 7.16
CA ARG A 119 0.42 -3.75 8.09
C ARG A 119 0.94 -5.02 7.41
N GLY A 120 1.17 -4.98 6.09
CA GLY A 120 1.84 -6.03 5.36
C GLY A 120 0.96 -7.17 4.85
N GLU A 121 -0.36 -7.12 5.02
CA GLU A 121 -1.26 -8.18 4.57
C GLU A 121 -1.18 -8.40 3.06
N GLU A 122 -1.03 -7.32 2.26
CA GLU A 122 -0.92 -7.41 0.81
C GLU A 122 0.39 -8.07 0.35
N PRO A 123 1.59 -7.60 0.73
CA PRO A 123 2.84 -8.25 0.31
C PRO A 123 2.98 -9.67 0.85
N TYR A 124 2.45 -9.98 2.03
CA TYR A 124 2.44 -11.34 2.54
C TYR A 124 1.43 -12.26 1.80
N SER A 125 0.30 -11.72 1.34
CA SER A 125 -0.60 -12.48 0.46
C SER A 125 0.11 -12.90 -0.82
N LEU A 126 0.90 -12.00 -1.43
CA LEU A 126 1.73 -12.33 -2.59
C LEU A 126 2.82 -13.34 -2.25
N ALA A 127 3.50 -13.19 -1.13
CA ALA A 127 4.54 -14.11 -0.69
C ALA A 127 3.99 -15.54 -0.53
N ILE A 128 2.77 -15.70 0.00
CA ILE A 128 2.07 -16.98 0.10
C ILE A 128 1.78 -17.55 -1.30
N LEU A 129 1.19 -16.77 -2.21
CA LEU A 129 0.87 -17.25 -3.56
C LEU A 129 2.11 -17.67 -4.34
N ILE A 130 3.19 -16.89 -4.24
CA ILE A 130 4.46 -17.21 -4.91
C ILE A 130 5.06 -18.49 -4.31
N HIS A 131 5.03 -18.63 -2.99
CA HIS A 131 5.53 -19.84 -2.34
C HIS A 131 4.76 -21.09 -2.81
N GLU A 132 3.42 -21.04 -2.84
CA GLU A 132 2.58 -22.13 -3.34
C GLU A 132 2.87 -22.46 -4.81
N LEU A 133 3.06 -21.43 -5.65
CA LEU A 133 3.38 -21.61 -7.06
C LEU A 133 4.75 -22.26 -7.25
N LEU A 134 5.78 -21.74 -6.60
CA LEU A 134 7.15 -22.25 -6.74
C LEU A 134 7.29 -23.67 -6.21
N GLU A 135 6.59 -24.01 -5.13
CA GLU A 135 6.52 -25.37 -4.60
C GLU A 135 5.84 -26.33 -5.61
N LYS A 136 4.71 -25.90 -6.20
CA LYS A 136 3.97 -26.68 -7.20
C LYS A 136 4.79 -26.91 -8.49
N GLU A 137 5.51 -25.89 -8.95
CA GLU A 137 6.33 -25.93 -10.17
C GLU A 137 7.73 -26.53 -9.93
N GLU A 138 8.07 -26.90 -8.69
CA GLU A 138 9.42 -27.34 -8.26
C GLU A 138 10.52 -26.36 -8.72
N ALA A 139 10.19 -25.06 -8.76
CA ALA A 139 11.05 -24.02 -9.31
C ALA A 139 11.79 -23.26 -8.21
N ALA A 140 13.09 -23.02 -8.43
CA ALA A 140 13.90 -22.18 -7.56
C ALA A 140 13.97 -20.74 -8.12
N MET A 141 13.53 -19.76 -7.33
CA MET A 141 13.62 -18.34 -7.65
C MET A 141 14.03 -17.50 -6.44
N ASN A 142 14.84 -16.49 -6.67
CA ASN A 142 15.16 -15.46 -5.69
C ASN A 142 14.02 -14.43 -5.70
N VAL A 143 13.13 -14.50 -4.71
CA VAL A 143 11.97 -13.65 -4.60
C VAL A 143 12.26 -12.52 -3.63
N HIS A 144 12.14 -11.27 -4.12
CA HIS A 144 12.30 -10.05 -3.34
C HIS A 144 11.01 -9.24 -3.39
N ILE A 145 10.30 -9.17 -2.29
CA ILE A 145 9.09 -8.36 -2.15
C ILE A 145 9.41 -7.17 -1.26
N PHE A 146 9.18 -5.97 -1.78
CA PHE A 146 9.38 -4.71 -1.06
C PHE A 146 8.02 -4.18 -0.66
N GLY A 147 7.75 -4.13 0.64
CA GLY A 147 6.57 -3.49 1.21
C GLY A 147 6.93 -2.10 1.70
N THR A 148 6.26 -1.07 1.20
CA THR A 148 6.53 0.31 1.64
C THR A 148 5.26 1.00 2.10
N ASP A 149 5.39 1.78 3.15
CA ASP A 149 4.33 2.65 3.65
C ASP A 149 4.94 3.92 4.25
N ILE A 150 4.12 4.96 4.42
CA ILE A 150 4.50 6.18 5.11
C ILE A 150 4.41 6.02 6.63
N ASP A 151 3.64 5.05 7.11
CA ASP A 151 3.38 4.80 8.53
C ASP A 151 4.39 3.79 9.12
N CYS A 152 5.33 4.31 9.92
CA CYS A 152 6.34 3.48 10.59
C CYS A 152 5.73 2.51 11.62
N GLY A 153 4.60 2.87 12.26
CA GLY A 153 3.88 2.00 13.18
C GLY A 153 3.27 0.79 12.47
N ALA A 154 2.63 1.03 11.33
CA ALA A 154 2.09 -0.03 10.48
C ALA A 154 3.20 -0.98 9.98
N LEU A 155 4.35 -0.42 9.57
CA LEU A 155 5.51 -1.22 9.14
C LEU A 155 6.12 -2.04 10.29
N ALA A 156 6.15 -1.48 11.50
CA ALA A 156 6.59 -2.23 12.68
C ALA A 156 5.67 -3.42 12.99
N ASP A 157 4.35 -3.24 12.84
CA ASP A 157 3.38 -4.33 12.98
C ASP A 157 3.52 -5.35 11.85
N ALA A 158 3.70 -4.91 10.60
CA ALA A 158 4.00 -5.78 9.46
C ALA A 158 5.24 -6.66 9.75
N GLY A 159 6.30 -6.06 10.30
CA GLY A 159 7.51 -6.77 10.71
C GLY A 159 7.30 -7.82 11.82
N LYS A 160 6.29 -7.68 12.68
CA LYS A 160 5.91 -8.70 13.66
C LYS A 160 5.27 -9.93 13.00
N ALA A 161 4.56 -9.72 11.88
CA ALA A 161 3.80 -10.73 11.14
C ALA A 161 2.81 -11.51 12.04
N LEU A 162 2.13 -10.80 12.95
CA LEU A 162 1.13 -11.32 13.88
C LEU A 162 -0.19 -10.59 13.66
N TYR A 163 -1.23 -11.32 13.32
CA TYR A 163 -2.49 -10.75 12.82
C TYR A 163 -3.70 -11.22 13.62
N PRO A 164 -4.67 -10.34 13.93
CA PRO A 164 -5.93 -10.74 14.51
C PRO A 164 -6.79 -11.53 13.53
N LEU A 165 -7.78 -12.23 14.03
CA LEU A 165 -8.73 -13.01 13.21
C LEU A 165 -9.34 -12.17 12.07
N SER A 166 -9.70 -10.92 12.32
CA SER A 166 -10.29 -10.02 11.32
C SER A 166 -9.42 -9.73 10.10
N SER A 167 -8.09 -9.84 10.23
CA SER A 167 -7.17 -9.68 9.09
C SER A 167 -7.07 -10.95 8.24
N VAL A 168 -7.28 -12.14 8.83
CA VAL A 168 -7.06 -13.45 8.18
C VAL A 168 -8.35 -14.15 7.73
N GLU A 169 -9.52 -13.60 8.03
CA GLU A 169 -10.83 -14.23 7.72
C GLU A 169 -11.07 -14.52 6.24
N ASN A 170 -10.41 -13.78 5.33
CA ASN A 170 -10.50 -14.01 3.88
C ASN A 170 -9.50 -15.07 3.36
N ILE A 171 -8.66 -15.62 4.23
CA ILE A 171 -7.68 -16.63 3.84
C ILE A 171 -8.38 -17.98 3.68
N LYS A 172 -8.18 -18.65 2.55
CA LYS A 172 -8.65 -20.04 2.36
C LYS A 172 -8.09 -20.92 3.48
N HIS A 173 -8.93 -21.74 4.13
CA HIS A 173 -8.57 -22.54 5.28
C HIS A 173 -7.26 -23.33 5.09
N ARG A 174 -7.07 -23.94 3.90
CA ARG A 174 -5.83 -24.65 3.55
C ARG A 174 -4.59 -23.79 3.68
N LEU A 175 -4.64 -22.53 3.19
CA LEU A 175 -3.51 -21.59 3.27
C LEU A 175 -3.29 -21.09 4.69
N LEU A 176 -4.37 -20.85 5.44
CA LEU A 176 -4.28 -20.46 6.83
C LEU A 176 -3.58 -21.55 7.66
N THR A 177 -4.01 -22.79 7.54
CA THR A 177 -3.42 -23.93 8.27
C THR A 177 -1.96 -24.17 7.88
N LYS A 178 -1.61 -23.96 6.60
CA LYS A 178 -0.26 -24.23 6.11
C LYS A 178 0.74 -23.11 6.47
N HIS A 179 0.31 -21.86 6.43
CA HIS A 179 1.21 -20.71 6.48
C HIS A 179 1.10 -19.89 7.78
N PHE A 180 0.20 -20.25 8.68
CA PHE A 180 0.05 -19.55 9.95
C PHE A 180 0.01 -20.52 11.13
N THR A 181 0.51 -20.05 12.27
CA THR A 181 0.40 -20.72 13.56
C THR A 181 -0.50 -19.91 14.47
N ALA A 182 -1.50 -20.52 15.09
CA ALA A 182 -2.36 -19.84 16.06
C ALA A 182 -1.55 -19.47 17.32
N GLU A 183 -1.70 -18.23 17.78
CA GLU A 183 -1.04 -17.67 18.95
C GLU A 183 -2.05 -16.85 19.74
N GLY A 184 -2.69 -17.47 20.71
CA GLY A 184 -3.82 -16.88 21.43
C GLY A 184 -4.99 -16.55 20.51
N SER A 185 -5.41 -15.28 20.48
CA SER A 185 -6.45 -14.78 19.56
C SER A 185 -5.90 -14.30 18.21
N CYS A 186 -4.61 -14.49 17.95
CA CYS A 186 -3.92 -14.03 16.76
C CYS A 186 -3.33 -15.20 15.97
N PHE A 187 -2.87 -14.89 14.76
CA PHE A 187 -2.25 -15.82 13.82
C PHE A 187 -0.87 -15.28 13.42
N ARG A 188 0.16 -16.06 13.67
CA ARG A 188 1.54 -15.72 13.29
C ARG A 188 1.89 -16.36 11.97
N LEU A 189 2.36 -15.55 11.02
CA LEU A 189 2.87 -16.02 9.74
C LEU A 189 4.19 -16.79 9.93
N ILE A 190 4.34 -17.92 9.22
CA ILE A 190 5.56 -18.74 9.32
C ILE A 190 6.80 -17.99 8.81
N PRO A 191 8.02 -18.30 9.36
CA PRO A 191 9.25 -17.62 9.02
C PRO A 191 9.60 -17.68 7.52
N ASP A 192 9.28 -18.79 6.84
CA ASP A 192 9.59 -18.99 5.42
C ASP A 192 8.86 -18.04 4.48
N ILE A 193 7.68 -17.61 4.83
CA ILE A 193 6.95 -16.56 4.10
C ILE A 193 7.45 -15.20 4.54
N LYS A 194 7.59 -14.97 5.86
CA LYS A 194 8.01 -13.70 6.43
C LYS A 194 9.32 -13.19 5.83
N LYS A 195 10.33 -14.03 5.70
CA LYS A 195 11.67 -13.67 5.19
C LYS A 195 11.70 -13.19 3.74
N ARG A 196 10.61 -13.39 2.97
CA ARG A 196 10.51 -12.97 1.56
C ARG A 196 10.13 -11.49 1.39
N VAL A 197 9.71 -10.82 2.45
CA VAL A 197 9.23 -9.45 2.41
C VAL A 197 10.14 -8.54 3.23
N ASN A 198 10.63 -7.48 2.59
CA ASN A 198 11.38 -6.41 3.24
C ASN A 198 10.48 -5.18 3.36
N PHE A 199 10.42 -4.59 4.54
CA PHE A 199 9.63 -3.40 4.81
C PHE A 199 10.50 -2.17 4.97
N SER A 200 10.13 -1.07 4.32
CA SER A 200 10.83 0.21 4.48
C SER A 200 9.87 1.41 4.44
N LEU A 201 10.23 2.44 5.20
CA LEU A 201 9.52 3.70 5.20
C LEU A 201 9.71 4.38 3.84
N TYR A 202 8.60 4.75 3.19
CA TYR A 202 8.66 5.45 1.92
C TYR A 202 7.40 6.29 1.68
N ASP A 203 7.63 7.59 1.41
CA ASP A 203 6.58 8.49 0.97
C ASP A 203 6.46 8.48 -0.56
N MET A 204 5.29 8.07 -1.06
CA MET A 204 5.01 8.09 -2.49
C MET A 204 5.04 9.50 -3.09
N LEU A 205 4.95 10.55 -2.27
CA LEU A 205 5.05 11.95 -2.69
C LEU A 205 6.47 12.53 -2.57
N ASP A 206 7.43 11.78 -1.98
CA ASP A 206 8.83 12.23 -1.91
C ASP A 206 9.38 12.50 -3.32
N LYS A 207 9.90 13.70 -3.54
CA LYS A 207 10.44 14.14 -4.84
C LYS A 207 11.87 13.67 -5.10
N LYS A 208 12.58 13.18 -4.08
CA LYS A 208 13.99 12.82 -4.16
C LYS A 208 14.22 11.40 -4.64
N HIS A 209 13.35 10.47 -4.27
CA HIS A 209 13.51 9.05 -4.53
C HIS A 209 12.39 8.52 -5.43
N GLY A 210 12.75 7.91 -6.53
CA GLY A 210 11.78 7.31 -7.49
C GLY A 210 11.40 5.87 -7.19
N VAL A 211 12.14 5.20 -6.29
CA VAL A 211 11.98 3.78 -5.93
C VAL A 211 12.15 3.59 -4.43
N PRO A 212 11.67 2.47 -3.87
CA PRO A 212 11.90 2.13 -2.46
C PRO A 212 13.38 2.14 -2.09
N PRO A 213 13.76 2.65 -0.91
CA PRO A 213 15.17 2.76 -0.48
C PRO A 213 15.92 1.43 -0.54
N GLU A 214 15.29 0.35 -0.12
CA GLU A 214 15.87 -1.00 -0.08
C GLU A 214 16.05 -1.63 -1.46
N SER A 215 15.41 -1.08 -2.52
CA SER A 215 15.42 -1.71 -3.83
C SER A 215 16.65 -1.40 -4.69
N VAL A 216 17.46 -0.41 -4.33
CA VAL A 216 18.66 0.10 -5.02
C VAL A 216 18.38 0.50 -6.49
N PHE A 217 17.70 -0.37 -7.23
CA PHE A 217 17.26 -0.17 -8.62
C PHE A 217 15.76 -0.47 -8.72
N GLY A 218 15.07 0.20 -9.64
CA GLY A 218 13.71 -0.16 -10.02
C GLY A 218 13.65 -1.55 -10.68
N ASN A 219 13.17 -1.64 -11.90
CA ASN A 219 13.02 -2.87 -12.68
C ASN A 219 12.17 -3.94 -11.95
N PHE A 220 11.05 -3.51 -11.36
CA PHE A 220 10.10 -4.43 -10.77
C PHE A 220 9.33 -5.17 -11.87
N ASP A 221 9.21 -6.47 -11.71
CA ASP A 221 8.38 -7.33 -12.56
C ASP A 221 6.89 -7.11 -12.28
N PHE A 222 6.60 -6.68 -11.05
CA PHE A 222 5.25 -6.58 -10.55
C PHE A 222 5.16 -5.48 -9.50
N VAL A 223 4.25 -4.52 -9.68
CA VAL A 223 3.99 -3.46 -8.71
C VAL A 223 2.51 -3.44 -8.34
N LEU A 224 2.23 -3.40 -7.04
CA LEU A 224 0.89 -3.14 -6.51
C LEU A 224 0.88 -1.73 -5.92
N CYS A 225 -0.10 -0.96 -6.32
CA CYS A 225 -0.42 0.34 -5.72
C CYS A 225 -1.94 0.41 -5.58
N ARG A 226 -2.47 -0.26 -4.56
CA ARG A 226 -3.91 -0.50 -4.43
C ARG A 226 -4.49 0.28 -3.26
N ASN A 227 -5.64 0.90 -3.52
CA ASN A 227 -6.39 1.66 -2.53
C ASN A 227 -5.59 2.82 -1.89
N LEU A 228 -4.62 3.36 -2.61
CA LEU A 228 -3.76 4.46 -2.20
C LEU A 228 -4.05 5.74 -3.00
N LEU A 229 -4.21 5.63 -4.32
CA LEU A 229 -4.41 6.79 -5.22
C LEU A 229 -5.72 7.52 -4.95
N ILE A 230 -6.72 6.84 -4.41
CA ILE A 230 -8.02 7.42 -4.04
C ILE A 230 -7.90 8.56 -3.02
N TYR A 231 -6.78 8.64 -2.29
CA TYR A 231 -6.53 9.67 -1.28
C TYR A 231 -5.92 10.94 -1.86
N PHE A 232 -5.31 10.87 -3.05
CA PHE A 232 -4.58 11.97 -3.64
C PHE A 232 -5.43 12.79 -4.63
N ASN A 233 -5.09 14.07 -4.75
CA ASN A 233 -5.52 14.92 -5.86
C ASN A 233 -4.91 14.42 -7.17
N ILE A 234 -5.49 14.85 -8.31
CA ILE A 234 -5.05 14.36 -9.63
C ILE A 234 -3.58 14.71 -9.93
N GLU A 235 -3.12 15.90 -9.55
CA GLU A 235 -1.74 16.33 -9.74
C GLU A 235 -0.76 15.41 -8.99
N TYR A 236 -1.11 14.99 -7.77
CA TYR A 236 -0.30 14.08 -6.98
C TYR A 236 -0.43 12.63 -7.43
N GLN A 237 -1.57 12.23 -7.96
CA GLN A 237 -1.70 10.93 -8.63
C GLN A 237 -0.73 10.83 -9.81
N GLU A 238 -0.53 11.89 -10.59
CA GLU A 238 0.43 11.91 -11.69
C GLU A 238 1.88 11.75 -11.21
N ILE A 239 2.24 12.37 -10.08
CA ILE A 239 3.55 12.18 -9.45
C ILE A 239 3.75 10.71 -9.07
N VAL A 240 2.75 10.09 -8.43
CA VAL A 240 2.80 8.68 -8.06
C VAL A 240 2.90 7.80 -9.31
N PHE A 241 2.10 8.06 -10.36
CA PHE A 241 2.17 7.30 -11.61
C PHE A 241 3.52 7.42 -12.32
N ALA A 242 4.17 8.59 -12.28
CA ALA A 242 5.52 8.77 -12.80
C ALA A 242 6.50 7.79 -12.12
N LYS A 243 6.45 7.69 -10.79
CA LYS A 243 7.29 6.77 -10.02
C LYS A 243 6.98 5.30 -10.34
N LEU A 244 5.69 4.92 -10.33
CA LEU A 244 5.28 3.56 -10.67
C LEU A 244 5.75 3.17 -12.08
N TYR A 245 5.56 4.05 -13.06
CA TYR A 245 5.99 3.80 -14.43
C TYR A 245 7.51 3.66 -14.55
N GLN A 246 8.28 4.53 -13.89
CA GLN A 246 9.74 4.47 -13.91
C GLN A 246 10.29 3.24 -13.19
N SER A 247 9.67 2.82 -12.11
CA SER A 247 10.10 1.66 -11.31
C SER A 247 9.85 0.32 -11.98
N LEU A 248 8.84 0.23 -12.85
CA LEU A 248 8.45 -0.98 -13.56
C LEU A 248 9.42 -1.33 -14.68
N ALA A 249 9.78 -2.59 -14.81
CA ALA A 249 10.48 -3.13 -15.98
C ALA A 249 9.61 -3.05 -17.24
N LYS A 250 10.20 -3.27 -18.41
CA LYS A 250 9.43 -3.38 -19.65
C LYS A 250 8.54 -4.62 -19.61
N ASN A 251 7.31 -4.51 -20.12
CA ASN A 251 6.30 -5.59 -20.13
C ASN A 251 5.84 -6.06 -18.75
N SER A 252 6.23 -5.39 -17.69
CA SER A 252 5.87 -5.74 -16.31
C SER A 252 4.43 -5.36 -15.95
N ILE A 253 3.97 -5.78 -14.80
CA ILE A 253 2.58 -5.68 -14.37
C ILE A 253 2.41 -4.62 -13.28
N LEU A 254 1.41 -3.75 -13.46
CA LEU A 254 0.88 -2.83 -12.46
C LEU A 254 -0.51 -3.29 -12.02
N ILE A 255 -0.74 -3.40 -10.72
CA ILE A 255 -2.06 -3.65 -10.15
C ILE A 255 -2.49 -2.48 -9.30
N LEU A 256 -3.68 -2.00 -9.57
CA LEU A 256 -4.34 -0.91 -8.84
C LEU A 256 -5.50 -1.44 -8.01
N GLY A 257 -6.11 -0.58 -7.20
CA GLY A 257 -7.38 -0.89 -6.53
C GLY A 257 -8.56 -0.87 -7.51
N GLU A 258 -9.68 -1.49 -7.15
CA GLU A 258 -10.86 -1.61 -8.02
C GLU A 258 -11.43 -0.25 -8.46
N ALA A 259 -11.34 0.77 -7.60
CA ALA A 259 -11.79 2.15 -7.88
C ALA A 259 -10.70 3.03 -8.52
N GLU A 260 -9.58 2.46 -8.94
CA GLU A 260 -8.41 3.18 -9.42
C GLU A 260 -8.10 2.80 -10.88
N ALA A 261 -7.55 3.74 -11.62
CA ALA A 261 -7.14 3.53 -13.00
C ALA A 261 -5.94 4.43 -13.33
N PRO A 262 -5.15 4.10 -14.38
CA PRO A 262 -4.10 5.00 -14.85
C PRO A 262 -4.66 6.38 -15.19
N THR A 263 -3.95 7.43 -14.75
CA THR A 263 -4.33 8.82 -15.05
C THR A 263 -4.33 9.07 -16.56
N PRO A 264 -5.02 10.10 -17.05
CA PRO A 264 -5.06 10.42 -18.47
C PRO A 264 -3.66 10.53 -19.11
N ALA A 265 -2.68 11.07 -18.40
CA ALA A 265 -1.30 11.19 -18.86
C ALA A 265 -0.61 9.83 -19.08
N TYR A 266 -0.93 8.85 -18.22
CA TYR A 266 -0.29 7.53 -18.22
C TYR A 266 -1.12 6.43 -18.92
N ARG A 267 -2.39 6.67 -19.23
CA ARG A 267 -3.28 5.64 -19.81
C ARG A 267 -2.71 4.97 -21.06
N ARG A 268 -2.05 5.73 -21.93
CA ARG A 268 -1.44 5.21 -23.16
C ARG A 268 -0.20 4.34 -22.95
N HIS A 269 0.38 4.36 -21.76
CA HIS A 269 1.58 3.60 -21.41
C HIS A 269 1.27 2.24 -20.77
N PHE A 270 -0.02 1.94 -20.62
CA PHE A 270 -0.49 0.71 -20.00
C PHE A 270 -1.63 0.09 -20.80
N SER A 271 -1.56 -1.21 -21.06
CA SER A 271 -2.67 -2.01 -21.57
C SER A 271 -3.31 -2.84 -20.45
N ARG A 272 -4.62 -2.95 -20.45
CA ARG A 272 -5.32 -3.81 -19.51
C ARG A 272 -5.07 -5.28 -19.85
N VAL A 273 -4.71 -6.11 -18.87
CA VAL A 273 -4.36 -7.52 -19.11
C VAL A 273 -5.59 -8.42 -19.11
N VAL A 274 -6.55 -8.12 -18.21
CA VAL A 274 -7.83 -8.84 -18.10
C VAL A 274 -8.93 -7.80 -18.08
N ASP A 275 -9.94 -7.96 -18.94
CA ASP A 275 -11.09 -7.06 -18.97
C ASP A 275 -11.75 -6.97 -17.61
N PHE A 276 -12.22 -5.77 -17.26
CA PHE A 276 -12.86 -5.44 -15.97
C PHE A 276 -11.99 -5.64 -14.73
N SER A 277 -10.69 -5.94 -14.88
CA SER A 277 -9.77 -6.01 -13.74
C SER A 277 -8.85 -4.77 -13.68
N PRO A 278 -8.37 -4.39 -12.48
CA PRO A 278 -7.41 -3.29 -12.34
C PRO A 278 -5.96 -3.74 -12.58
N ILE A 279 -5.75 -4.69 -13.49
CA ILE A 279 -4.45 -5.28 -13.83
C ILE A 279 -3.99 -4.75 -15.17
N TYR A 280 -2.82 -4.13 -15.20
CA TYR A 280 -2.27 -3.44 -16.35
C TYR A 280 -0.86 -3.93 -16.68
N ARG A 281 -0.52 -3.95 -17.96
CA ARG A 281 0.83 -4.22 -18.47
C ARG A 281 1.45 -2.93 -18.96
N LYS A 282 2.68 -2.65 -18.55
CA LYS A 282 3.49 -1.55 -19.11
C LYS A 282 3.83 -1.87 -20.56
N ILE A 283 3.56 -0.91 -21.45
CA ILE A 283 3.85 -0.99 -22.90
C ILE A 283 5.24 -0.46 -23.19
#